data_3713a365584f095236b2c546444c03da
#
_entry.id   3713a365584f095236b2c546444c03da
#
_cell.length_a   1.000
_cell.length_b   1.000
_cell.length_c   1.000
_cell.angle_alpha   90.00
_cell.angle_beta   90.00
_cell.angle_gamma   90.00
#
_symmetry.space_group_name_H-M   'P 1'
#
loop_
_entity.id
_entity.type
_entity.pdbx_description
1 polymer ?
#
loop_
_entity_poly.entity_id
_entity_poly.type
_entity_poly.pdbx_seq_one_letter_code
_entity_poly.pdbx_strand_id
1 'polypeptide(L)'
;MPIDGVKLSPPEHLMNAEEIFKIAKSFVKFGVTKIRLTGGEPLVRKDFSKILKSLSTLNVELSLTSNAVSIDRHIELLKTAGVKTVNISLDTLKAERFQKITFRDYFDRVYQNILKLIDEDFQVKINAVLMRGINDDELLDFVAFTKSHPVVFRFIEFMPFDGNQWKREKTISYQEIMDQIQNTYSQKQIIRLQDAPNDTSKNYCIQGHQGSFAIISTVTHPFCDQCNRIRLTANGQLKNCLFSQKENDLLTALRNQQDIEPIIRQSISSKFAIRSGMNAPDQFEDPEQHRQNRSMITIGG
;
A
#
# COMPACT_ATOMS: atom_id res chain seq x y z
N MET A 1 6.87 12.94 -2.28
CA MET A 1 6.64 13.62 -0.97
C MET A 1 6.48 15.11 -1.24
N PRO A 2 5.70 15.88 -0.43
CA PRO A 2 5.67 17.34 -0.59
C PRO A 2 7.05 17.96 -0.37
N ILE A 3 7.35 19.04 -1.09
CA ILE A 3 8.63 19.79 -0.98
C ILE A 3 8.85 20.25 0.46
N ASP A 4 7.81 20.78 1.09
CA ASP A 4 7.82 21.35 2.45
C ASP A 4 7.78 20.29 3.55
N GLY A 5 7.89 19.00 3.18
CA GLY A 5 7.76 17.90 4.11
C GLY A 5 6.30 17.61 4.51
N VAL A 6 6.13 16.73 5.50
CA VAL A 6 4.82 16.36 6.04
C VAL A 6 4.74 16.87 7.47
N LYS A 7 3.67 17.59 7.79
CA LYS A 7 3.38 17.95 9.19
C LYS A 7 3.09 16.67 9.98
N LEU A 8 4.04 16.28 10.81
CA LEU A 8 3.90 15.09 11.65
C LEU A 8 2.92 15.36 12.78
N SER A 9 2.14 14.34 13.12
CA SER A 9 1.30 14.39 14.33
C SER A 9 2.20 14.45 15.57
N PRO A 10 1.83 15.23 16.60
CA PRO A 10 2.54 15.22 17.88
C PRO A 10 2.64 13.81 18.44
N PRO A 11 3.77 13.43 19.08
CA PRO A 11 3.99 12.08 19.58
C PRO A 11 2.88 11.59 20.54
N GLU A 12 2.30 12.48 21.34
CA GLU A 12 1.20 12.18 22.27
C GLU A 12 -0.11 11.77 21.56
N HIS A 13 -0.27 12.16 20.31
CA HIS A 13 -1.41 11.76 19.48
C HIS A 13 -1.18 10.44 18.74
N LEU A 14 0.03 9.89 18.82
CA LEU A 14 0.35 8.61 18.19
C LEU A 14 0.16 7.46 19.17
N MET A 15 -0.22 6.31 18.64
CA MET A 15 -0.24 5.07 19.41
C MET A 15 1.17 4.65 19.79
N ASN A 16 1.37 4.22 21.02
CA ASN A 16 2.60 3.52 21.44
C ASN A 16 2.53 2.02 21.09
N ALA A 17 3.64 1.30 21.29
CA ALA A 17 3.72 -0.12 20.93
C ALA A 17 2.70 -1.00 21.66
N GLU A 18 2.35 -0.68 22.90
CA GLU A 18 1.38 -1.45 23.71
C GLU A 18 -0.05 -1.20 23.24
N GLU A 19 -0.39 0.04 22.90
CA GLU A 19 -1.70 0.42 22.34
C GLU A 19 -1.90 -0.26 20.98
N ILE A 20 -0.88 -0.25 20.10
CA ILE A 20 -0.91 -0.96 18.81
C ILE A 20 -1.15 -2.45 19.03
N PHE A 21 -0.45 -3.08 19.97
CA PHE A 21 -0.60 -4.50 20.25
C PHE A 21 -2.00 -4.83 20.79
N LYS A 22 -2.52 -4.04 21.73
CA LYS A 22 -3.88 -4.23 22.30
C LYS A 22 -4.94 -4.17 21.20
N ILE A 23 -4.88 -3.14 20.34
CA ILE A 23 -5.83 -2.99 19.24
C ILE A 23 -5.67 -4.14 18.23
N ALA A 24 -4.45 -4.49 17.84
CA ALA A 24 -4.20 -5.61 16.93
C ALA A 24 -4.74 -6.93 17.48
N LYS A 25 -4.56 -7.20 18.78
CA LYS A 25 -5.12 -8.39 19.45
C LYS A 25 -6.64 -8.45 19.38
N SER A 26 -7.33 -7.30 19.51
CA SER A 26 -8.78 -7.23 19.32
C SER A 26 -9.17 -7.55 17.88
N PHE A 27 -8.45 -7.05 16.87
CA PHE A 27 -8.71 -7.40 15.47
C PHE A 27 -8.51 -8.90 15.18
N VAL A 28 -7.49 -9.52 15.78
CA VAL A 28 -7.26 -10.97 15.63
C VAL A 28 -8.44 -11.78 16.19
N LYS A 29 -9.05 -11.37 17.30
CA LYS A 29 -10.29 -11.98 17.80
C LYS A 29 -11.45 -11.89 16.79
N PHE A 30 -11.49 -10.86 15.96
CA PHE A 30 -12.46 -10.70 14.87
C PHE A 30 -12.07 -11.41 13.57
N GLY A 31 -11.03 -12.25 13.60
CA GLY A 31 -10.64 -13.08 12.46
C GLY A 31 -9.68 -12.40 11.48
N VAL A 32 -9.00 -11.33 11.88
CA VAL A 32 -7.92 -10.76 11.08
C VAL A 32 -6.75 -11.74 11.06
N THR A 33 -6.37 -12.18 9.87
CA THR A 33 -5.29 -13.15 9.63
C THR A 33 -4.02 -12.53 9.07
N LYS A 34 -4.07 -11.24 8.67
CA LYS A 34 -2.93 -10.53 8.08
C LYS A 34 -2.87 -9.09 8.56
N ILE A 35 -1.68 -8.67 9.02
CA ILE A 35 -1.39 -7.29 9.40
C ILE A 35 -0.27 -6.77 8.50
N ARG A 36 -0.50 -5.61 7.88
CA ARG A 36 0.52 -4.90 7.12
C ARG A 36 0.95 -3.64 7.86
N LEU A 37 2.21 -3.58 8.22
CA LEU A 37 2.80 -2.37 8.74
C LEU A 37 3.08 -1.40 7.59
N THR A 38 2.57 -0.20 7.72
CA THR A 38 2.70 0.88 6.75
C THR A 38 2.69 2.22 7.52
N GLY A 39 2.40 3.32 6.88
CA GLY A 39 2.33 4.63 7.53
C GLY A 39 3.04 5.64 6.64
N GLY A 40 3.67 6.66 7.16
CA GLY A 40 4.61 7.44 6.38
C GLY A 40 5.78 6.54 5.96
N GLU A 41 6.69 6.28 6.87
CA GLU A 41 7.71 5.24 6.72
C GLU A 41 7.86 4.51 8.06
N PRO A 42 7.45 3.24 8.17
CA PRO A 42 7.46 2.53 9.44
C PRO A 42 8.87 2.31 10.02
N LEU A 43 9.89 2.18 9.16
CA LEU A 43 11.26 1.89 9.56
C LEU A 43 11.99 3.07 10.23
N VAL A 44 11.45 4.30 10.14
CA VAL A 44 12.02 5.45 10.86
C VAL A 44 11.48 5.59 12.28
N ARG A 45 10.47 4.80 12.63
CA ARG A 45 9.87 4.84 13.96
C ARG A 45 10.80 4.21 15.00
N LYS A 46 11.12 4.95 16.06
CA LYS A 46 12.10 4.53 17.09
C LYS A 46 11.74 3.21 17.78
N ASP A 47 10.46 2.96 18.00
CA ASP A 47 9.95 1.75 18.67
C ASP A 47 9.47 0.67 17.67
N PHE A 48 9.83 0.78 16.36
CA PHE A 48 9.47 -0.19 15.33
C PHE A 48 9.82 -1.63 15.72
N SER A 49 11.02 -1.85 16.28
CA SER A 49 11.45 -3.17 16.73
C SER A 49 10.55 -3.74 17.83
N LYS A 50 10.11 -2.90 18.79
CA LYS A 50 9.19 -3.31 19.87
C LYS A 50 7.81 -3.67 19.28
N ILE A 51 7.31 -2.84 18.37
CA ILE A 51 6.03 -3.08 17.68
C ILE A 51 6.07 -4.40 16.90
N LEU A 52 7.08 -4.59 16.07
CA LEU A 52 7.18 -5.78 15.21
C LEU A 52 7.30 -7.06 16.05
N LYS A 53 8.15 -7.05 17.09
CA LYS A 53 8.30 -8.19 18.01
C LYS A 53 7.01 -8.51 18.76
N SER A 54 6.24 -7.51 19.22
CA SER A 54 4.97 -7.78 19.87
C SER A 54 3.92 -8.34 18.89
N LEU A 55 3.82 -7.79 17.68
CA LEU A 55 2.88 -8.28 16.68
C LEU A 55 3.23 -9.69 16.18
N SER A 56 4.51 -10.08 16.14
CA SER A 56 4.92 -11.43 15.73
C SER A 56 4.48 -12.52 16.71
N THR A 57 4.06 -12.17 17.94
CA THR A 57 3.46 -13.12 18.88
C THR A 57 1.99 -13.44 18.57
N LEU A 58 1.35 -12.65 17.70
CA LEU A 58 -0.01 -12.91 17.23
C LEU A 58 0.04 -13.94 16.09
N ASN A 59 -0.94 -14.83 16.04
CA ASN A 59 -1.04 -15.83 14.96
C ASN A 59 -1.61 -15.19 13.68
N VAL A 60 -0.81 -14.31 13.04
CA VAL A 60 -1.18 -13.58 11.82
C VAL A 60 0.02 -13.47 10.88
N GLU A 61 -0.26 -13.40 9.59
CA GLU A 61 0.76 -13.04 8.59
C GLU A 61 1.16 -11.57 8.75
N LEU A 62 2.45 -11.30 8.92
CA LEU A 62 3.00 -9.96 8.94
C LEU A 62 3.58 -9.57 7.59
N SER A 63 3.34 -8.37 7.15
CA SER A 63 3.94 -7.78 5.95
C SER A 63 4.28 -6.31 6.17
N LEU A 64 5.17 -5.78 5.35
CA LEU A 64 5.67 -4.41 5.45
C LEU A 64 5.43 -3.66 4.14
N THR A 65 5.12 -2.37 4.23
CA THR A 65 5.25 -1.42 3.11
C THR A 65 6.27 -0.36 3.50
N SER A 66 7.27 -0.12 2.65
CA SER A 66 8.39 0.77 2.92
C SER A 66 8.87 1.47 1.65
N ASN A 67 9.51 2.62 1.81
CA ASN A 67 10.29 3.27 0.74
C ASN A 67 11.67 2.62 0.52
N ALA A 68 12.00 1.59 1.28
CA ALA A 68 13.23 0.80 1.25
C ALA A 68 14.54 1.56 1.54
N VAL A 69 14.53 2.84 1.88
CA VAL A 69 15.78 3.62 2.11
C VAL A 69 16.64 3.05 3.23
N SER A 70 16.03 2.51 4.29
CA SER A 70 16.75 2.00 5.46
C SER A 70 16.49 0.53 5.78
N ILE A 71 15.90 -0.21 4.83
CA ILE A 71 15.44 -1.58 5.09
C ILE A 71 16.59 -2.57 5.32
N ASP A 72 17.75 -2.30 4.75
CA ASP A 72 19.00 -3.04 4.94
C ASP A 72 19.37 -3.26 6.42
N ARG A 73 19.03 -2.28 7.27
CA ARG A 73 19.29 -2.31 8.72
C ARG A 73 18.31 -3.16 9.51
N HIS A 74 17.24 -3.61 8.88
CA HIS A 74 16.13 -4.29 9.53
C HIS A 74 15.90 -5.72 9.03
N ILE A 75 16.70 -6.21 8.08
CA ILE A 75 16.53 -7.53 7.45
C ILE A 75 16.43 -8.64 8.50
N GLU A 76 17.40 -8.74 9.40
CA GLU A 76 17.43 -9.77 10.45
C GLU A 76 16.21 -9.67 11.39
N LEU A 77 15.79 -8.45 11.72
CA LEU A 77 14.61 -8.22 12.53
C LEU A 77 13.33 -8.68 11.82
N LEU A 78 13.21 -8.37 10.52
CA LEU A 78 12.07 -8.79 9.70
C LEU A 78 12.00 -10.32 9.56
N LYS A 79 13.13 -10.98 9.31
CA LYS A 79 13.23 -12.44 9.27
C LYS A 79 12.83 -13.08 10.61
N THR A 80 13.41 -12.61 11.71
CA THR A 80 13.11 -13.11 13.06
C THR A 80 11.63 -12.96 13.42
N ALA A 81 10.99 -11.89 12.96
CA ALA A 81 9.56 -11.65 13.17
C ALA A 81 8.66 -12.43 12.18
N GLY A 82 9.23 -13.21 11.27
CA GLY A 82 8.46 -14.01 10.30
C GLY A 82 7.85 -13.20 9.15
N VAL A 83 8.33 -11.97 8.89
CA VAL A 83 7.89 -11.18 7.74
C VAL A 83 8.44 -11.80 6.47
N LYS A 84 7.56 -12.30 5.61
CA LYS A 84 7.94 -12.89 4.32
C LYS A 84 7.74 -11.94 3.14
N THR A 85 6.74 -11.06 3.21
CA THR A 85 6.38 -10.18 2.10
C THR A 85 6.70 -8.73 2.43
N VAL A 86 7.48 -8.09 1.54
CA VAL A 86 7.81 -6.67 1.62
C VAL A 86 7.29 -5.96 0.38
N ASN A 87 6.54 -4.87 0.59
CA ASN A 87 6.05 -4.01 -0.48
C ASN A 87 6.92 -2.76 -0.52
N ILE A 88 7.50 -2.47 -1.67
CA ILE A 88 8.38 -1.32 -1.89
C ILE A 88 7.65 -0.31 -2.77
N SER A 89 7.68 0.96 -2.39
CA SER A 89 7.17 2.05 -3.23
C SER A 89 8.30 2.55 -4.13
N LEU A 90 8.16 2.34 -5.45
CA LEU A 90 9.14 2.80 -6.44
C LEU A 90 8.41 3.16 -7.75
N ASP A 91 8.27 4.46 -8.00
CA ASP A 91 7.50 4.99 -9.12
C ASP A 91 8.31 5.16 -10.41
N THR A 92 9.61 4.86 -10.43
CA THR A 92 10.50 4.98 -11.60
C THR A 92 11.75 4.14 -11.44
N LEU A 93 12.31 3.67 -12.56
CA LEU A 93 13.63 3.01 -12.65
C LEU A 93 14.75 3.97 -13.10
N LYS A 94 14.45 5.28 -13.21
CA LYS A 94 15.40 6.31 -13.63
C LYS A 94 15.78 7.20 -12.45
N ALA A 95 17.07 7.26 -12.10
CA ALA A 95 17.58 8.02 -10.94
C ALA A 95 17.17 9.50 -10.95
N GLU A 96 17.30 10.17 -12.11
CA GLU A 96 16.91 11.58 -12.25
C GLU A 96 15.41 11.80 -12.03
N ARG A 97 14.57 10.87 -12.51
CA ARG A 97 13.11 10.94 -12.31
C ARG A 97 12.76 10.65 -10.86
N PHE A 98 13.42 9.68 -10.24
CA PHE A 98 13.28 9.40 -8.82
C PHE A 98 13.53 10.65 -7.97
N GLN A 99 14.63 11.37 -8.25
CA GLN A 99 14.94 12.62 -7.56
C GLN A 99 13.86 13.70 -7.78
N LYS A 100 13.33 13.83 -9.01
CA LYS A 100 12.25 14.77 -9.32
C LYS A 100 10.93 14.43 -8.60
N ILE A 101 10.58 13.15 -8.49
CA ILE A 101 9.34 12.70 -7.84
C ILE A 101 9.45 12.75 -6.32
N THR A 102 10.58 12.33 -5.77
CA THR A 102 10.75 12.16 -4.33
C THR A 102 11.43 13.34 -3.64
N PHE A 103 12.07 14.23 -4.39
CA PHE A 103 12.95 15.30 -3.90
C PHE A 103 14.12 14.77 -3.07
N ARG A 104 14.55 13.53 -3.34
CA ARG A 104 15.64 12.84 -2.63
C ARG A 104 16.53 12.10 -3.63
N ASP A 105 17.81 12.03 -3.32
CA ASP A 105 18.82 11.31 -4.09
C ASP A 105 19.14 9.97 -3.40
N TYR A 106 18.14 9.05 -3.42
CA TYR A 106 18.27 7.73 -2.78
C TYR A 106 18.01 6.58 -3.76
N PHE A 107 17.96 6.82 -5.07
CA PHE A 107 17.61 5.80 -6.04
C PHE A 107 18.52 4.57 -5.94
N ASP A 108 19.83 4.74 -6.03
CA ASP A 108 20.78 3.63 -6.00
C ASP A 108 20.65 2.82 -4.71
N ARG A 109 20.46 3.50 -3.58
CA ARG A 109 20.28 2.85 -2.29
C ARG A 109 19.00 2.02 -2.25
N VAL A 110 17.89 2.55 -2.74
CA VAL A 110 16.61 1.84 -2.82
C VAL A 110 16.73 0.63 -3.75
N TYR A 111 17.38 0.83 -4.91
CA TYR A 111 17.60 -0.24 -5.89
C TYR A 111 18.45 -1.37 -5.30
N GLN A 112 19.59 -1.06 -4.67
CA GLN A 112 20.43 -2.07 -4.00
C GLN A 112 19.69 -2.79 -2.86
N ASN A 113 18.87 -2.08 -2.12
CA ASN A 113 18.05 -2.67 -1.07
C ASN A 113 16.96 -3.61 -1.61
N ILE A 114 16.42 -3.35 -2.80
CA ILE A 114 15.52 -4.29 -3.49
C ILE A 114 16.26 -5.57 -3.84
N LEU A 115 17.46 -5.47 -4.45
CA LEU A 115 18.28 -6.64 -4.80
C LEU A 115 18.62 -7.44 -3.54
N LYS A 116 19.05 -6.76 -2.47
CA LYS A 116 19.35 -7.41 -1.20
C LYS A 116 18.15 -8.15 -0.60
N LEU A 117 16.94 -7.60 -0.67
CA LEU A 117 15.73 -8.31 -0.22
C LEU A 117 15.44 -9.56 -1.04
N ILE A 118 15.71 -9.53 -2.34
CA ILE A 118 15.59 -10.70 -3.23
C ILE A 118 16.61 -11.78 -2.82
N ASP A 119 17.87 -11.39 -2.64
CA ASP A 119 18.95 -12.30 -2.22
C ASP A 119 18.69 -12.91 -0.83
N GLU A 120 17.94 -12.22 0.01
CA GLU A 120 17.56 -12.65 1.35
C GLU A 120 16.20 -13.40 1.40
N ASP A 121 15.71 -13.87 0.22
CA ASP A 121 14.50 -14.67 0.03
C ASP A 121 13.18 -14.00 0.47
N PHE A 122 13.11 -12.68 0.48
CA PHE A 122 11.84 -11.99 0.67
C PHE A 122 10.99 -12.01 -0.61
N GLN A 123 9.68 -12.16 -0.43
CA GLN A 123 8.71 -11.91 -1.48
C GLN A 123 8.58 -10.41 -1.72
N VAL A 124 9.32 -9.88 -2.67
CA VAL A 124 9.34 -8.45 -2.99
C VAL A 124 8.21 -8.10 -3.94
N LYS A 125 7.38 -7.14 -3.52
CA LYS A 125 6.34 -6.52 -4.36
C LYS A 125 6.66 -5.05 -4.54
N ILE A 126 6.85 -4.60 -5.77
CA ILE A 126 7.17 -3.20 -6.08
C ILE A 126 5.88 -2.50 -6.53
N ASN A 127 5.51 -1.42 -5.86
CA ASN A 127 4.36 -0.61 -6.19
C ASN A 127 4.80 0.62 -6.97
N ALA A 128 4.23 0.83 -8.15
CA ALA A 128 4.35 2.06 -8.91
C ALA A 128 2.96 2.65 -9.18
N VAL A 129 2.75 3.89 -8.78
CA VAL A 129 1.57 4.67 -9.18
C VAL A 129 1.84 5.22 -10.57
N LEU A 130 1.11 4.70 -11.57
CA LEU A 130 1.27 5.16 -12.94
C LEU A 130 0.52 6.47 -13.18
N MET A 131 1.22 7.46 -13.70
CA MET A 131 0.68 8.78 -14.01
C MET A 131 1.10 9.21 -15.41
N ARG A 132 0.11 9.58 -16.22
CA ARG A 132 0.33 10.05 -17.58
C ARG A 132 1.23 11.28 -17.62
N GLY A 133 2.25 11.23 -18.51
CA GLY A 133 3.23 12.29 -18.68
C GLY A 133 4.26 12.40 -17.54
N ILE A 134 4.28 11.44 -16.60
CA ILE A 134 5.26 11.41 -15.50
C ILE A 134 6.14 10.17 -15.57
N ASN A 135 5.53 8.96 -15.57
CA ASN A 135 6.26 7.69 -15.57
C ASN A 135 5.59 6.60 -16.44
N ASP A 136 4.59 6.96 -17.23
CA ASP A 136 3.86 6.04 -18.12
C ASP A 136 4.74 5.48 -19.26
N ASP A 137 5.79 6.21 -19.63
CA ASP A 137 6.82 5.77 -20.58
C ASP A 137 7.71 4.62 -20.05
N GLU A 138 7.70 4.35 -18.74
CA GLU A 138 8.48 3.28 -18.11
C GLU A 138 7.66 1.98 -17.91
N LEU A 139 6.39 1.92 -18.33
CA LEU A 139 5.55 0.74 -18.11
C LEU A 139 6.22 -0.55 -18.60
N LEU A 140 6.78 -0.52 -19.81
CA LEU A 140 7.45 -1.69 -20.39
C LEU A 140 8.79 -1.99 -19.74
N ASP A 141 9.51 -0.98 -19.26
CA ASP A 141 10.75 -1.15 -18.49
C ASP A 141 10.46 -1.87 -17.16
N PHE A 142 9.37 -1.51 -16.49
CA PHE A 142 8.92 -2.18 -15.27
C PHE A 142 8.55 -3.65 -15.53
N VAL A 143 7.86 -3.94 -16.65
CA VAL A 143 7.57 -5.33 -17.04
C VAL A 143 8.86 -6.06 -17.37
N ALA A 144 9.79 -5.45 -18.13
CA ALA A 144 11.07 -6.03 -18.48
C ALA A 144 11.96 -6.30 -17.23
N PHE A 145 11.85 -5.49 -16.18
CA PHE A 145 12.55 -5.72 -14.91
C PHE A 145 12.23 -7.09 -14.31
N THR A 146 10.99 -7.58 -14.46
CA THR A 146 10.57 -8.89 -13.96
C THR A 146 11.23 -10.06 -14.70
N LYS A 147 11.90 -9.82 -15.85
CA LYS A 147 12.57 -10.89 -16.61
C LYS A 147 13.70 -11.53 -15.81
N SER A 148 14.49 -10.71 -15.12
CA SER A 148 15.68 -11.15 -14.38
C SER A 148 15.53 -11.09 -12.86
N HIS A 149 14.40 -10.58 -12.34
CA HIS A 149 14.18 -10.42 -10.91
C HIS A 149 12.86 -11.09 -10.50
N PRO A 150 12.85 -11.95 -9.47
CA PRO A 150 11.65 -12.65 -8.98
C PRO A 150 10.77 -11.71 -8.11
N VAL A 151 10.34 -10.60 -8.68
CA VAL A 151 9.49 -9.60 -8.02
C VAL A 151 8.09 -9.58 -8.61
N VAL A 152 7.12 -9.05 -7.87
CA VAL A 152 5.82 -8.68 -8.40
C VAL A 152 5.78 -7.18 -8.60
N PHE A 153 5.83 -6.71 -9.85
CA PHE A 153 5.68 -5.29 -10.14
C PHE A 153 4.20 -4.93 -10.21
N ARG A 154 3.70 -4.03 -9.34
CA ARG A 154 2.28 -3.70 -9.24
C ARG A 154 2.02 -2.27 -9.71
N PHE A 155 1.28 -2.15 -10.79
CA PHE A 155 0.82 -0.89 -11.34
C PHE A 155 -0.46 -0.45 -10.64
N ILE A 156 -0.43 0.69 -10.00
CA ILE A 156 -1.54 1.26 -9.25
C ILE A 156 -2.08 2.45 -10.04
N GLU A 157 -3.37 2.46 -10.31
CA GLU A 157 -4.03 3.63 -10.90
C GLU A 157 -3.91 4.83 -9.96
N PHE A 158 -3.65 6.00 -10.54
CA PHE A 158 -3.63 7.26 -9.80
C PHE A 158 -5.04 7.58 -9.28
N MET A 159 -5.19 7.69 -7.97
CA MET A 159 -6.46 7.82 -7.27
C MET A 159 -6.66 9.21 -6.66
N PRO A 160 -7.91 9.70 -6.55
CA PRO A 160 -8.20 10.98 -5.91
C PRO A 160 -8.04 10.90 -4.38
N PHE A 161 -7.22 11.83 -3.84
CA PHE A 161 -7.06 12.07 -2.41
C PHE A 161 -6.86 13.55 -2.16
N ASP A 162 -7.13 13.98 -0.94
CA ASP A 162 -6.87 15.37 -0.55
C ASP A 162 -5.39 15.75 -0.79
N GLY A 163 -5.19 16.91 -1.41
CA GLY A 163 -3.88 17.51 -1.66
C GLY A 163 -3.07 16.90 -2.80
N ASN A 164 -3.53 15.85 -3.49
CA ASN A 164 -2.75 15.23 -4.58
C ASN A 164 -3.05 15.79 -5.99
N GLN A 165 -3.92 16.82 -6.09
CA GLN A 165 -4.30 17.45 -7.36
C GLN A 165 -4.69 16.45 -8.45
N TRP A 166 -5.45 15.42 -8.04
CA TRP A 166 -5.90 14.38 -8.95
C TRP A 166 -6.72 14.95 -10.11
N LYS A 167 -6.45 14.42 -11.28
CA LYS A 167 -7.21 14.70 -12.51
C LYS A 167 -7.34 13.40 -13.28
N ARG A 168 -8.52 13.17 -13.85
CA ARG A 168 -8.81 11.95 -14.61
C ARG A 168 -7.85 11.73 -15.77
N GLU A 169 -7.50 12.79 -16.49
CA GLU A 169 -6.58 12.73 -17.63
C GLU A 169 -5.16 12.26 -17.24
N LYS A 170 -4.78 12.32 -15.97
CA LYS A 170 -3.51 11.78 -15.48
C LYS A 170 -3.58 10.29 -15.12
N THR A 171 -4.77 9.73 -14.99
CA THR A 171 -4.96 8.32 -14.69
C THR A 171 -4.73 7.49 -15.95
N ILE A 172 -4.05 6.37 -15.81
CA ILE A 172 -3.88 5.37 -16.87
C ILE A 172 -4.75 4.19 -16.47
N SER A 173 -5.70 3.86 -17.31
CA SER A 173 -6.67 2.80 -17.04
C SER A 173 -6.05 1.41 -17.15
N TYR A 174 -6.72 0.43 -16.54
CA TYR A 174 -6.37 -0.99 -16.72
C TYR A 174 -6.25 -1.38 -18.18
N GLN A 175 -7.18 -0.93 -19.03
CA GLN A 175 -7.18 -1.26 -20.46
C GLN A 175 -5.97 -0.69 -21.17
N GLU A 176 -5.64 0.58 -20.93
CA GLU A 176 -4.46 1.23 -21.53
C GLU A 176 -3.15 0.55 -21.11
N ILE A 177 -3.03 0.12 -19.85
CA ILE A 177 -1.87 -0.65 -19.38
C ILE A 177 -1.78 -1.98 -20.15
N MET A 178 -2.89 -2.71 -20.26
CA MET A 178 -2.91 -3.99 -20.97
C MET A 178 -2.64 -3.84 -22.45
N ASP A 179 -3.20 -2.82 -23.11
CA ASP A 179 -2.98 -2.56 -24.54
C ASP A 179 -1.49 -2.29 -24.83
N GLN A 180 -0.81 -1.48 -24.00
CA GLN A 180 0.63 -1.24 -24.16
C GLN A 180 1.45 -2.54 -24.00
N ILE A 181 1.11 -3.38 -23.02
CA ILE A 181 1.79 -4.66 -22.81
C ILE A 181 1.53 -5.62 -23.98
N GLN A 182 0.28 -5.69 -24.47
CA GLN A 182 -0.12 -6.56 -25.60
C GLN A 182 0.49 -6.12 -26.93
N ASN A 183 0.80 -4.84 -27.11
CA ASN A 183 1.50 -4.34 -28.30
C ASN A 183 2.99 -4.77 -28.34
N THR A 184 3.56 -5.15 -27.20
CA THR A 184 4.97 -5.56 -27.08
C THR A 184 5.13 -7.07 -26.95
N TYR A 185 4.27 -7.70 -26.16
CA TYR A 185 4.28 -9.14 -25.90
C TYR A 185 3.07 -9.80 -26.56
N SER A 186 3.28 -10.86 -27.32
CA SER A 186 2.17 -11.59 -27.93
C SER A 186 1.20 -12.13 -26.87
N GLN A 187 -0.05 -12.30 -27.24
CA GLN A 187 -1.08 -12.84 -26.34
C GLN A 187 -0.70 -14.21 -25.73
N LYS A 188 0.07 -15.03 -26.45
CA LYS A 188 0.57 -16.33 -25.95
C LYS A 188 1.63 -16.18 -24.86
N GLN A 189 2.35 -15.09 -24.86
CA GLN A 189 3.39 -14.82 -23.84
C GLN A 189 2.82 -14.24 -22.55
N ILE A 190 1.64 -13.62 -22.61
CA ILE A 190 0.99 -13.02 -21.43
C ILE A 190 0.11 -14.07 -20.77
N ILE A 191 0.55 -14.53 -19.60
CA ILE A 191 -0.16 -15.57 -18.85
C ILE A 191 -0.92 -14.91 -17.71
N ARG A 192 -2.25 -15.08 -17.70
CA ARG A 192 -3.09 -14.66 -16.57
C ARG A 192 -2.88 -15.62 -15.39
N LEU A 193 -2.44 -15.09 -14.25
CA LEU A 193 -2.30 -15.88 -13.03
C LEU A 193 -3.61 -15.91 -12.23
N GLN A 194 -3.77 -16.94 -11.41
CA GLN A 194 -4.90 -17.02 -10.49
C GLN A 194 -4.73 -15.99 -9.36
N ASP A 195 -5.74 -15.16 -9.16
CA ASP A 195 -5.78 -14.22 -8.04
C ASP A 195 -6.10 -14.97 -6.74
N ALA A 196 -5.46 -14.62 -5.65
CA ALA A 196 -5.87 -15.09 -4.33
C ALA A 196 -7.24 -14.50 -3.94
N PRO A 197 -8.01 -15.18 -3.08
CA PRO A 197 -9.25 -14.61 -2.53
C PRO A 197 -9.00 -13.24 -1.92
N ASN A 198 -9.88 -12.29 -2.20
CA ASN A 198 -9.78 -10.89 -1.75
C ASN A 198 -8.54 -10.12 -2.27
N ASP A 199 -7.89 -10.60 -3.32
CA ASP A 199 -6.78 -9.86 -3.94
C ASP A 199 -7.30 -8.57 -4.59
N THR A 200 -6.46 -7.54 -4.56
CA THR A 200 -6.80 -6.23 -5.14
C THR A 200 -6.26 -6.07 -6.54
N SER A 201 -5.36 -6.95 -6.91
CA SER A 201 -4.63 -6.90 -8.16
C SER A 201 -5.07 -8.01 -9.11
N LYS A 202 -5.07 -7.70 -10.38
CA LYS A 202 -5.12 -8.66 -11.48
C LYS A 202 -3.69 -9.06 -11.81
N ASN A 203 -3.34 -10.34 -11.60
CA ASN A 203 -1.96 -10.82 -11.66
C ASN A 203 -1.64 -11.49 -13.00
N TYR A 204 -0.47 -11.18 -13.56
CA TYR A 204 0.01 -11.70 -14.86
C TYR A 204 1.50 -12.01 -14.78
N CYS A 205 1.97 -12.90 -15.63
CA CYS A 205 3.40 -13.04 -15.92
C CYS A 205 3.66 -13.07 -17.43
N ILE A 206 4.87 -12.72 -17.83
CA ILE A 206 5.35 -12.94 -19.18
C ILE A 206 6.08 -14.27 -19.22
N GLN A 207 5.80 -15.09 -20.21
CA GLN A 207 6.46 -16.38 -20.39
C GLN A 207 7.99 -16.21 -20.40
N GLY A 208 8.69 -16.96 -19.55
CA GLY A 208 10.15 -16.89 -19.41
C GLY A 208 10.66 -15.78 -18.48
N HIS A 209 9.80 -14.99 -17.85
CA HIS A 209 10.19 -14.07 -16.78
C HIS A 209 10.23 -14.78 -15.43
N GLN A 210 11.17 -14.39 -14.57
CA GLN A 210 11.29 -14.91 -13.21
C GLN A 210 10.21 -14.36 -12.28
N GLY A 211 9.86 -13.08 -12.48
CA GLY A 211 8.83 -12.38 -11.72
C GLY A 211 7.53 -12.25 -12.48
N SER A 212 6.66 -11.38 -11.97
CA SER A 212 5.33 -11.14 -12.51
C SER A 212 4.96 -9.68 -12.42
N PHE A 213 3.87 -9.29 -13.08
CA PHE A 213 3.29 -7.96 -12.90
C PHE A 213 1.82 -8.07 -12.51
N ALA A 214 1.29 -7.01 -11.92
CA ALA A 214 -0.10 -6.95 -11.50
C ALA A 214 -0.67 -5.54 -11.65
N ILE A 215 -1.98 -5.43 -11.85
CA ILE A 215 -2.66 -4.15 -12.02
C ILE A 215 -3.68 -3.98 -10.90
N ILE A 216 -3.65 -2.85 -10.21
CA ILE A 216 -4.59 -2.45 -9.16
C ILE A 216 -5.43 -1.29 -9.70
N SER A 217 -6.58 -1.63 -10.26
CA SER A 217 -7.48 -0.71 -10.97
C SER A 217 -8.65 -0.28 -10.07
N THR A 218 -8.38 0.60 -9.11
CA THR A 218 -9.40 1.06 -8.15
C THR A 218 -10.40 2.05 -8.78
N VAL A 219 -9.93 2.83 -9.78
CA VAL A 219 -10.72 3.88 -10.44
C VAL A 219 -11.59 3.27 -11.53
N THR A 220 -10.98 2.56 -12.48
CA THR A 220 -11.67 2.06 -13.67
C THR A 220 -12.35 0.71 -13.49
N HIS A 221 -11.78 -0.18 -12.66
CA HIS A 221 -12.35 -1.51 -12.37
C HIS A 221 -12.28 -1.79 -10.85
N PRO A 222 -13.18 -1.20 -10.05
CA PRO A 222 -13.15 -1.37 -8.60
C PRO A 222 -13.39 -2.82 -8.20
N PHE A 223 -12.63 -3.28 -7.19
CA PHE A 223 -12.70 -4.63 -6.59
C PHE A 223 -13.38 -4.60 -5.21
N CYS A 224 -14.32 -3.69 -5.01
CA CYS A 224 -14.93 -3.42 -3.70
C CYS A 224 -15.74 -4.59 -3.14
N ASP A 225 -16.37 -5.39 -4.01
CA ASP A 225 -17.15 -6.59 -3.71
C ASP A 225 -16.35 -7.65 -2.96
N GLN A 226 -15.04 -7.74 -3.21
CA GLN A 226 -14.12 -8.68 -2.57
C GLN A 226 -13.22 -8.01 -1.51
N CYS A 227 -13.48 -6.76 -1.15
CA CYS A 227 -12.60 -6.01 -0.26
C CYS A 227 -12.84 -6.33 1.22
N ASN A 228 -11.94 -7.08 1.83
CA ASN A 228 -11.92 -7.43 3.25
C ASN A 228 -10.96 -6.56 4.10
N ARG A 229 -10.51 -5.40 3.60
CA ARG A 229 -9.50 -4.58 4.26
C ARG A 229 -10.10 -3.47 5.09
N ILE A 230 -9.42 -3.19 6.20
CA ILE A 230 -9.62 -2.03 7.08
C ILE A 230 -8.26 -1.38 7.35
N ARG A 231 -8.25 -0.15 7.79
CA ARG A 231 -7.03 0.61 8.10
C ARG A 231 -7.10 1.20 9.49
N LEU A 232 -6.00 1.07 10.22
CA LEU A 232 -5.76 1.76 11.48
C LEU A 232 -4.64 2.79 11.24
N THR A 233 -4.96 4.06 11.44
CA THR A 233 -3.97 5.13 11.29
C THR A 233 -3.04 5.21 12.50
N ALA A 234 -1.89 5.86 12.37
CA ALA A 234 -0.91 5.97 13.46
C ALA A 234 -1.46 6.67 14.72
N ASN A 235 -2.48 7.53 14.57
CA ASN A 235 -3.19 8.19 15.67
C ASN A 235 -4.48 7.44 16.08
N GLY A 236 -4.59 6.14 15.77
CA GLY A 236 -5.63 5.27 16.29
C GLY A 236 -7.02 5.43 15.69
N GLN A 237 -7.13 6.09 14.53
CA GLN A 237 -8.40 6.21 13.82
C GLN A 237 -8.63 5.01 12.92
N LEU A 238 -9.78 4.37 13.03
CA LEU A 238 -10.18 3.22 12.23
C LEU A 238 -10.96 3.68 11.00
N LYS A 239 -10.48 3.30 9.81
CA LYS A 239 -11.15 3.48 8.52
C LYS A 239 -11.57 2.12 7.95
N ASN A 240 -12.83 1.95 7.64
CA ASN A 240 -13.36 0.72 7.04
C ASN A 240 -13.21 0.71 5.49
N CYS A 241 -12.93 1.84 4.88
CA CYS A 241 -12.63 1.98 3.46
C CYS A 241 -11.52 3.01 3.24
N LEU A 242 -10.70 2.83 2.20
CA LEU A 242 -9.67 3.77 1.81
C LEU A 242 -10.24 5.18 1.54
N PHE A 243 -11.42 5.23 0.92
CA PHE A 243 -12.12 6.47 0.55
C PHE A 243 -13.11 6.95 1.63
N SER A 244 -13.20 6.29 2.79
CA SER A 244 -14.09 6.74 3.86
C SER A 244 -13.64 8.09 4.40
N GLN A 245 -14.56 9.03 4.49
CA GLN A 245 -14.38 10.30 5.20
C GLN A 245 -14.57 10.11 6.72
N LYS A 246 -15.38 9.11 7.11
CA LYS A 246 -15.62 8.79 8.53
C LYS A 246 -14.51 7.93 9.08
N GLU A 247 -14.08 8.28 10.28
CA GLU A 247 -13.12 7.55 11.08
C GLU A 247 -13.69 7.29 12.46
N ASN A 248 -13.30 6.18 13.07
CA ASN A 248 -13.70 5.83 14.44
C ASN A 248 -12.48 5.86 15.35
N ASP A 249 -12.53 6.62 16.42
CA ASP A 249 -11.42 6.82 17.34
C ASP A 249 -11.29 5.65 18.32
N LEU A 250 -10.35 4.74 18.02
CA LEU A 250 -10.03 3.64 18.93
C LEU A 250 -9.04 4.03 20.00
N LEU A 251 -8.16 5.00 19.74
CA LEU A 251 -7.11 5.38 20.68
C LEU A 251 -7.67 6.09 21.90
N THR A 252 -8.55 7.06 21.70
CA THR A 252 -9.19 7.77 22.79
C THR A 252 -10.04 6.82 23.65
N ALA A 253 -10.81 5.94 23.00
CA ALA A 253 -11.60 4.93 23.71
C ALA A 253 -10.70 4.00 24.55
N LEU A 254 -9.59 3.51 23.98
CA LEU A 254 -8.63 2.65 24.66
C LEU A 254 -7.97 3.36 25.88
N ARG A 255 -7.58 4.61 25.71
CA ARG A 255 -6.96 5.42 26.79
C ARG A 255 -7.93 5.72 27.93
N ASN A 256 -9.21 5.87 27.58
CA ASN A 256 -10.30 6.02 28.56
C ASN A 256 -10.77 4.68 29.15
N GLN A 257 -10.04 3.57 28.92
CA GLN A 257 -10.37 2.22 29.39
C GLN A 257 -11.75 1.72 28.93
N GLN A 258 -12.25 2.24 27.82
CA GLN A 258 -13.50 1.80 27.21
C GLN A 258 -13.25 0.55 26.36
N ASP A 259 -14.28 -0.29 26.24
CA ASP A 259 -14.25 -1.42 25.34
C ASP A 259 -14.28 -0.94 23.88
N ILE A 260 -13.26 -1.29 23.11
CA ILE A 260 -13.14 -0.93 21.69
C ILE A 260 -13.83 -1.93 20.75
N GLU A 261 -14.21 -3.12 21.22
CA GLU A 261 -14.81 -4.15 20.37
C GLU A 261 -16.16 -3.72 19.76
N PRO A 262 -17.07 -3.03 20.47
CA PRO A 262 -18.29 -2.49 19.85
C PRO A 262 -18.00 -1.47 18.74
N ILE A 263 -16.99 -0.62 18.91
CA ILE A 263 -16.60 0.38 17.90
C ILE A 263 -16.06 -0.31 16.64
N ILE A 264 -15.24 -1.35 16.81
CA ILE A 264 -14.73 -2.16 15.68
C ILE A 264 -15.90 -2.84 14.95
N ARG A 265 -16.83 -3.49 15.65
CA ARG A 265 -18.02 -4.12 15.06
C ARG A 265 -18.86 -3.12 14.26
N GLN A 266 -19.17 -1.99 14.84
CA GLN A 266 -19.91 -0.92 14.19
C GLN A 266 -19.20 -0.42 12.91
N SER A 267 -17.90 -0.21 12.98
CA SER A 267 -17.12 0.22 11.83
C SER A 267 -17.17 -0.81 10.69
N ILE A 268 -17.05 -2.09 10.99
CA ILE A 268 -17.10 -3.17 9.99
C ILE A 268 -18.51 -3.27 9.40
N SER A 269 -19.56 -3.29 10.22
CA SER A 269 -20.95 -3.43 9.76
C SER A 269 -21.45 -2.24 8.95
N SER A 270 -20.88 -1.05 9.17
CA SER A 270 -21.22 0.17 8.43
C SER A 270 -20.41 0.34 7.13
N LYS A 271 -19.64 -0.66 6.71
CA LYS A 271 -18.84 -0.59 5.47
C LYS A 271 -19.76 -0.61 4.26
N PHE A 272 -19.66 0.41 3.42
CA PHE A 272 -20.38 0.47 2.14
C PHE A 272 -19.84 -0.58 1.16
N ALA A 273 -20.72 -1.07 0.29
CA ALA A 273 -20.37 -2.05 -0.73
C ALA A 273 -19.34 -1.52 -1.73
N ILE A 274 -19.45 -0.24 -2.14
CA ILE A 274 -18.57 0.37 -3.14
C ILE A 274 -18.06 1.71 -2.65
N ARG A 275 -16.74 1.93 -2.70
CA ARG A 275 -16.02 3.22 -2.56
C ARG A 275 -16.60 4.17 -1.50
N SER A 276 -16.94 3.64 -0.33
CA SER A 276 -17.54 4.43 0.75
C SER A 276 -18.88 5.13 0.40
N GLY A 277 -19.64 4.55 -0.54
CA GLY A 277 -20.94 5.08 -0.99
C GLY A 277 -20.87 5.92 -2.27
N MET A 278 -19.68 6.19 -2.81
CA MET A 278 -19.51 6.86 -4.09
C MET A 278 -19.71 5.87 -5.25
N ASN A 279 -20.97 5.61 -5.59
CA ASN A 279 -21.32 4.57 -6.55
C ASN A 279 -21.20 5.03 -8.00
N ALA A 280 -21.51 6.30 -8.27
CA ALA A 280 -21.44 6.89 -9.60
C ALA A 280 -20.01 7.37 -9.91
N PRO A 281 -19.55 7.23 -11.17
CA PRO A 281 -18.22 7.71 -11.58
C PRO A 281 -17.99 9.19 -11.33
N ASP A 282 -18.98 10.03 -11.63
CA ASP A 282 -18.96 11.49 -11.42
C ASP A 282 -18.77 11.85 -9.95
N GLN A 283 -19.41 11.13 -9.02
CA GLN A 283 -19.22 11.32 -7.59
C GLN A 283 -17.79 10.99 -7.16
N PHE A 284 -17.23 9.90 -7.70
CA PHE A 284 -15.87 9.46 -7.35
C PHE A 284 -14.80 10.39 -7.94
N GLU A 285 -15.08 10.99 -9.08
CA GLU A 285 -14.19 11.89 -9.80
C GLU A 285 -14.28 13.35 -9.34
N ASP A 286 -15.27 13.70 -8.53
CA ASP A 286 -15.41 15.03 -7.95
C ASP A 286 -14.36 15.25 -6.83
N PRO A 287 -13.39 16.18 -7.00
CA PRO A 287 -12.38 16.48 -5.99
C PRO A 287 -12.96 16.90 -4.64
N GLU A 288 -14.14 17.53 -4.63
CA GLU A 288 -14.80 17.98 -3.41
C GLU A 288 -15.18 16.81 -2.51
N GLN A 289 -15.53 15.65 -3.09
CA GLN A 289 -15.86 14.44 -2.35
C GLN A 289 -14.65 13.86 -1.60
N HIS A 290 -13.44 14.28 -1.95
CA HIS A 290 -12.19 13.77 -1.35
C HIS A 290 -11.53 14.77 -0.38
N ARG A 291 -12.01 16.01 -0.28
CA ARG A 291 -11.44 17.04 0.61
C ARG A 291 -11.42 16.66 2.09
N GLN A 292 -12.37 15.83 2.52
CA GLN A 292 -12.44 15.36 3.91
C GLN A 292 -11.71 14.01 4.09
N ASN A 293 -11.22 13.40 3.02
CA ASN A 293 -10.43 12.20 3.11
C ASN A 293 -8.96 12.58 3.30
N ARG A 294 -8.32 12.00 4.29
CA ARG A 294 -6.91 12.29 4.56
C ARG A 294 -6.03 11.99 3.35
N SER A 295 -4.95 12.74 3.21
CA SER A 295 -3.87 12.42 2.28
C SER A 295 -3.33 11.01 2.53
N MET A 296 -2.96 10.30 1.46
CA MET A 296 -2.35 8.96 1.54
C MET A 296 -1.14 8.90 2.48
N ILE A 297 -0.39 9.99 2.60
CA ILE A 297 0.78 10.09 3.48
C ILE A 297 0.41 9.87 4.96
N THR A 298 -0.81 10.23 5.36
CA THR A 298 -1.25 10.15 6.76
C THR A 298 -2.09 8.93 7.08
N ILE A 299 -2.55 8.19 6.07
CA ILE A 299 -3.34 6.95 6.26
C ILE A 299 -2.56 5.68 5.93
N GLY A 300 -1.37 5.81 5.39
CA GLY A 300 -0.53 4.71 4.99
C GLY A 300 -0.96 4.05 3.66
N GLY A 301 -0.05 3.92 2.76
CA GLY A 301 -0.25 3.35 1.42
C GLY A 301 0.77 2.28 1.09
#